data_e3c60a519d8236d5d32a55dc13d86cc1
#
_entry.id   e3c60a519d8236d5d32a55dc13d86cc1
#
_cell.length_a   1.000
_cell.length_b   1.000
_cell.length_c   1.000
_cell.angle_alpha   90.00
_cell.angle_beta   90.00
_cell.angle_gamma   90.00
#
_symmetry.space_group_name_H-M   'P 1'
#
loop_
_entity.id
_entity.type
_entity.pdbx_description
1 polymer ?
#
loop_
_entity_poly.entity_id
_entity_poly.type
_entity_poly.pdbx_seq_one_letter_code
_entity_poly.pdbx_strand_id
1 'polypeptide(L)'
;MASVHDALSQNAYLHMGLAYLNLKERNRARMAFEQAANFSFDPKVKEQALYNYALCIHETSYSPFAESVTVFERFLNEFPNSPYTERVNDYLIEVYMNTRSYEAALKSIAKIEHPGTRIMEAKQKILFRLGTQAFANARFQEALEFFNQSLAVGQYNQATKADAYFWRGESNYRLDRFPQAGNDYRLYLEFATSKNGQEYGLALYNLGYTYFKQKNYGNAGTWFTRFVDRGSINERTMQADAYNRIGDCNFYDRRFEQARQDYARAVEIDPSLGDYSLYQEAFVRGLQRDYNGKVQTLNRLISDYPESQYMDDALYEQGRAFVQMEDNANAIARFNILVKKFPESNVARRAANEIGLLYYQDDKYPEAIQAYKQVIAGYPGSEEARFGAA
;
A
#
# COMPACT_ATOMS: atom_id res chain seq x y z
N MET A 1 64.68 22.28 -7.04
CA MET A 1 64.24 23.57 -6.54
C MET A 1 63.26 23.31 -5.40
N ALA A 2 63.55 23.79 -4.20
CA ALA A 2 62.57 23.71 -3.10
C ALA A 2 61.36 24.56 -3.48
N SER A 3 60.18 24.04 -3.42
CA SER A 3 58.96 24.77 -3.69
C SER A 3 58.80 25.83 -2.59
N VAL A 4 58.83 27.12 -3.00
CA VAL A 4 58.59 28.24 -2.08
C VAL A 4 57.10 28.17 -1.68
N HIS A 5 56.84 28.05 -0.37
CA HIS A 5 55.50 28.00 0.16
C HIS A 5 55.14 29.42 0.67
N ASP A 6 54.48 30.24 -0.13
CA ASP A 6 54.04 31.57 0.21
C ASP A 6 52.76 31.97 -0.51
N ALA A 7 52.25 33.16 -0.19
CA ALA A 7 51.01 33.69 -0.82
C ALA A 7 51.17 33.90 -2.35
N LEU A 8 52.38 34.20 -2.81
CA LEU A 8 52.64 34.40 -4.25
C LEU A 8 52.57 33.08 -4.99
N SER A 9 53.13 31.98 -4.43
CA SER A 9 53.06 30.62 -4.96
C SER A 9 51.61 30.14 -5.01
N GLN A 10 50.81 30.38 -3.97
CA GLN A 10 49.39 30.07 -3.93
C GLN A 10 48.64 30.74 -5.07
N ASN A 11 48.84 32.02 -5.25
CA ASN A 11 48.18 32.78 -6.33
C ASN A 11 48.65 32.33 -7.72
N ALA A 12 49.94 32.02 -7.88
CA ALA A 12 50.49 31.51 -9.15
C ALA A 12 49.83 30.18 -9.54
N TYR A 13 49.65 29.23 -8.58
CA TYR A 13 48.94 27.99 -8.85
C TYR A 13 47.48 28.21 -9.25
N LEU A 14 46.76 29.15 -8.59
CA LEU A 14 45.39 29.48 -8.99
C LEU A 14 45.33 29.96 -10.46
N HIS A 15 46.17 30.94 -10.82
CA HIS A 15 46.20 31.48 -12.19
C HIS A 15 46.66 30.44 -13.22
N MET A 16 47.59 29.54 -12.88
CA MET A 16 48.00 28.44 -13.71
C MET A 16 46.83 27.50 -13.97
N GLY A 17 46.03 27.17 -12.93
CA GLY A 17 44.81 26.38 -13.07
C GLY A 17 43.79 27.03 -14.01
N LEU A 18 43.53 28.34 -13.86
CA LEU A 18 42.64 29.10 -14.75
C LEU A 18 43.14 29.12 -16.22
N ALA A 19 44.44 29.24 -16.43
CA ALA A 19 45.06 29.16 -17.76
C ALA A 19 44.86 27.78 -18.40
N TYR A 20 45.06 26.71 -17.64
CA TYR A 20 44.79 25.33 -18.13
C TYR A 20 43.33 25.10 -18.46
N LEU A 21 42.37 25.66 -17.66
CA LEU A 21 40.95 25.59 -18.00
C LEU A 21 40.65 26.25 -19.37
N ASN A 22 41.23 27.42 -19.63
CA ASN A 22 41.07 28.10 -20.92
C ASN A 22 41.65 27.31 -22.10
N LEU A 23 42.70 26.51 -21.83
CA LEU A 23 43.29 25.59 -22.79
C LEU A 23 42.52 24.28 -22.90
N LYS A 24 41.44 24.09 -22.12
CA LYS A 24 40.65 22.83 -21.99
C LYS A 24 41.44 21.64 -21.44
N GLU A 25 42.56 21.90 -20.77
CA GLU A 25 43.43 20.90 -20.16
C GLU A 25 43.02 20.63 -18.70
N ARG A 26 41.83 20.06 -18.53
CA ARG A 26 41.17 19.90 -17.22
C ARG A 26 41.99 19.14 -16.19
N ASN A 27 42.72 18.10 -16.58
CA ASN A 27 43.56 17.34 -15.65
C ASN A 27 44.73 18.19 -15.09
N ARG A 28 45.33 19.02 -15.93
CA ARG A 28 46.40 19.93 -15.49
C ARG A 28 45.83 21.07 -14.61
N ALA A 29 44.65 21.58 -15.00
CA ALA A 29 43.93 22.57 -14.19
C ALA A 29 43.63 22.02 -12.79
N ARG A 30 43.12 20.79 -12.70
CA ARG A 30 42.85 20.09 -11.45
C ARG A 30 44.08 20.05 -10.54
N MET A 31 45.25 19.62 -11.05
CA MET A 31 46.49 19.55 -10.27
C MET A 31 46.93 20.92 -9.77
N ALA A 32 46.80 21.97 -10.57
CA ALA A 32 47.15 23.33 -10.17
C ALA A 32 46.21 23.85 -9.09
N PHE A 33 44.90 23.65 -9.24
CA PHE A 33 43.92 24.08 -8.23
C PHE A 33 44.09 23.33 -6.92
N GLU A 34 44.40 22.04 -6.96
CA GLU A 34 44.69 21.23 -5.76
C GLU A 34 45.86 21.83 -4.97
N GLN A 35 46.95 22.20 -5.64
CA GLN A 35 48.10 22.85 -4.99
C GLN A 35 47.70 24.21 -4.38
N ALA A 36 46.95 25.06 -5.10
CA ALA A 36 46.50 26.33 -4.58
C ALA A 36 45.55 26.16 -3.36
N ALA A 37 44.66 25.13 -3.39
CA ALA A 37 43.68 24.87 -2.32
C ALA A 37 44.36 24.29 -1.04
N ASN A 38 45.55 23.70 -1.15
CA ASN A 38 46.29 23.16 -0.03
C ASN A 38 47.08 24.22 0.75
N PHE A 39 47.27 25.41 0.20
CA PHE A 39 47.81 26.55 0.90
C PHE A 39 46.74 27.35 1.64
N SER A 40 47.13 28.01 2.74
CA SER A 40 46.22 28.79 3.59
C SER A 40 46.71 30.23 3.80
N PHE A 41 47.51 30.77 2.88
CA PHE A 41 48.03 32.13 2.97
C PHE A 41 46.97 33.18 2.63
N ASP A 42 46.18 32.98 1.58
CA ASP A 42 45.09 33.86 1.19
C ASP A 42 43.76 33.03 1.13
N PRO A 43 42.80 33.32 2.03
CA PRO A 43 41.53 32.63 2.07
C PRO A 43 40.70 32.75 0.80
N LYS A 44 40.75 33.91 0.10
CA LYS A 44 40.00 34.12 -1.14
C LYS A 44 40.57 33.30 -2.29
N VAL A 45 41.89 33.21 -2.38
CA VAL A 45 42.58 32.36 -3.36
C VAL A 45 42.28 30.88 -3.07
N LYS A 46 42.30 30.49 -1.81
CA LYS A 46 41.95 29.13 -1.38
C LYS A 46 40.50 28.78 -1.73
N GLU A 47 39.56 29.68 -1.44
CA GLU A 47 38.15 29.52 -1.78
C GLU A 47 37.94 29.24 -3.28
N GLN A 48 38.50 30.11 -4.10
CA GLN A 48 38.38 29.98 -5.56
C GLN A 48 39.08 28.74 -6.10
N ALA A 49 40.23 28.40 -5.55
CA ALA A 49 40.99 27.19 -5.93
C ALA A 49 40.23 25.94 -5.56
N LEU A 50 39.69 25.83 -4.34
CA LEU A 50 38.94 24.69 -3.85
C LEU A 50 37.67 24.46 -4.65
N TYR A 51 36.94 25.55 -4.98
CA TYR A 51 35.77 25.46 -5.82
C TYR A 51 36.10 24.92 -7.23
N ASN A 52 37.11 25.48 -7.90
CA ASN A 52 37.49 25.03 -9.23
C ASN A 52 38.10 23.63 -9.23
N TYR A 53 38.83 23.26 -8.17
CA TYR A 53 39.31 21.88 -7.96
C TYR A 53 38.16 20.88 -7.93
N ALA A 54 37.13 21.16 -7.12
CA ALA A 54 35.93 20.32 -7.03
C ALA A 54 35.20 20.19 -8.39
N LEU A 55 35.08 21.31 -9.13
CA LEU A 55 34.49 21.30 -10.46
C LEU A 55 35.27 20.44 -11.45
N CYS A 56 36.60 20.58 -11.48
CA CYS A 56 37.44 19.77 -12.37
C CYS A 56 37.28 18.28 -12.11
N ILE A 57 37.19 17.88 -10.85
CA ILE A 57 36.93 16.48 -10.47
C ILE A 57 35.54 16.05 -10.96
N HIS A 58 34.52 16.85 -10.67
CA HIS A 58 33.15 16.55 -11.03
C HIS A 58 32.96 16.35 -12.56
N GLU A 59 33.63 17.16 -13.36
CA GLU A 59 33.55 17.11 -14.82
C GLU A 59 34.44 16.02 -15.46
N THR A 60 35.46 15.52 -14.78
CA THR A 60 36.45 14.58 -15.34
C THR A 60 36.35 13.16 -14.76
N SER A 61 35.64 12.97 -13.66
CA SER A 61 35.55 11.68 -12.97
C SER A 61 34.49 10.77 -13.57
N TYR A 62 34.83 9.51 -13.82
CA TYR A 62 33.89 8.43 -14.18
C TYR A 62 33.03 7.97 -12.97
N SER A 63 33.43 8.31 -11.76
CA SER A 63 32.69 8.06 -10.52
C SER A 63 32.62 9.33 -9.68
N PRO A 64 31.72 10.26 -9.99
CA PRO A 64 31.66 11.59 -9.35
C PRO A 64 31.46 11.52 -7.84
N PHE A 65 30.86 10.41 -7.33
CA PHE A 65 30.43 10.32 -5.94
C PHE A 65 31.62 10.29 -4.94
N ALA A 66 32.72 9.61 -5.25
CA ALA A 66 33.74 9.36 -4.22
C ALA A 66 34.69 10.57 -3.99
N GLU A 67 35.15 11.22 -5.04
CA GLU A 67 36.21 12.23 -4.95
C GLU A 67 35.65 13.66 -4.97
N SER A 68 34.74 13.97 -5.91
CA SER A 68 34.17 15.31 -6.01
C SER A 68 33.31 15.68 -4.79
N VAL A 69 32.53 14.72 -4.27
CA VAL A 69 31.69 14.91 -3.10
C VAL A 69 32.53 15.31 -1.89
N THR A 70 33.66 14.62 -1.63
CA THR A 70 34.54 14.95 -0.50
C THR A 70 35.08 16.37 -0.60
N VAL A 71 35.42 16.84 -1.80
CA VAL A 71 35.96 18.18 -1.99
C VAL A 71 34.85 19.23 -1.87
N PHE A 72 33.64 18.95 -2.37
CA PHE A 72 32.49 19.84 -2.16
C PHE A 72 32.05 19.92 -0.69
N GLU A 73 32.06 18.80 0.07
CA GLU A 73 31.83 18.80 1.51
C GLU A 73 32.84 19.70 2.23
N ARG A 74 34.13 19.54 1.90
CA ARG A 74 35.21 20.37 2.43
C ARG A 74 34.97 21.86 2.11
N PHE A 75 34.57 22.19 0.89
CA PHE A 75 34.27 23.56 0.49
C PHE A 75 33.15 24.18 1.34
N LEU A 76 32.03 23.46 1.52
CA LEU A 76 30.91 23.97 2.33
C LEU A 76 31.27 24.19 3.78
N ASN A 77 32.15 23.35 4.35
CA ASN A 77 32.60 23.46 5.74
C ASN A 77 33.63 24.61 5.92
N GLU A 78 34.56 24.78 4.97
CA GLU A 78 35.55 25.84 5.05
C GLU A 78 34.99 27.22 4.65
N PHE A 79 34.03 27.25 3.72
CA PHE A 79 33.49 28.53 3.14
C PHE A 79 31.93 28.54 3.11
N PRO A 80 31.26 28.43 4.27
CA PRO A 80 29.80 28.35 4.32
C PRO A 80 29.06 29.56 3.76
N ASN A 81 29.68 30.73 3.76
CA ASN A 81 29.11 31.99 3.27
C ASN A 81 29.65 32.39 1.89
N SER A 82 30.25 31.50 1.15
CA SER A 82 30.80 31.75 -0.18
C SER A 82 29.67 32.06 -1.19
N PRO A 83 29.90 32.95 -2.19
CA PRO A 83 28.99 33.11 -3.30
C PRO A 83 28.83 31.89 -4.16
N TYR A 84 29.72 30.87 -4.03
CA TYR A 84 29.64 29.62 -4.75
C TYR A 84 28.83 28.55 -4.01
N THR A 85 28.42 28.77 -2.77
CA THR A 85 27.73 27.78 -1.91
C THR A 85 26.49 27.21 -2.58
N GLU A 86 25.65 28.03 -3.21
CA GLU A 86 24.44 27.55 -3.89
C GLU A 86 24.76 26.61 -5.06
N ARG A 87 25.78 26.95 -5.86
CA ARG A 87 26.22 26.08 -6.97
C ARG A 87 26.79 24.74 -6.48
N VAL A 88 27.57 24.78 -5.40
CA VAL A 88 28.11 23.56 -4.78
C VAL A 88 26.98 22.68 -4.25
N ASN A 89 25.97 23.27 -3.62
CA ASN A 89 24.76 22.55 -3.20
C ASN A 89 24.06 21.90 -4.39
N ASP A 90 23.93 22.58 -5.53
CA ASP A 90 23.32 22.04 -6.75
C ASP A 90 24.06 20.79 -7.25
N TYR A 91 25.37 20.84 -7.34
CA TYR A 91 26.19 19.70 -7.75
C TYR A 91 26.07 18.53 -6.77
N LEU A 92 26.12 18.79 -5.46
CA LEU A 92 25.94 17.74 -4.46
C LEU A 92 24.57 17.09 -4.54
N ILE A 93 23.50 17.88 -4.69
CA ILE A 93 22.13 17.39 -4.82
C ILE A 93 22.01 16.50 -6.07
N GLU A 94 22.54 16.95 -7.20
CA GLU A 94 22.54 16.14 -8.43
C GLU A 94 23.23 14.80 -8.21
N VAL A 95 24.39 14.78 -7.59
CA VAL A 95 25.14 13.55 -7.29
C VAL A 95 24.36 12.68 -6.30
N TYR A 96 23.80 13.24 -5.24
CA TYR A 96 23.03 12.49 -4.24
C TYR A 96 21.75 11.87 -4.79
N MET A 97 21.05 12.58 -5.66
CA MET A 97 19.79 12.13 -6.23
C MET A 97 19.97 11.10 -7.35
N ASN A 98 21.13 11.11 -8.02
CA ASN A 98 21.47 10.20 -9.10
C ASN A 98 22.35 9.01 -8.66
N THR A 99 22.76 8.96 -7.39
CA THR A 99 23.57 7.84 -6.88
C THR A 99 22.75 6.56 -6.77
N ARG A 100 23.44 5.43 -6.89
CA ARG A 100 22.87 4.11 -6.55
C ARG A 100 22.99 3.75 -5.06
N SER A 101 23.73 4.55 -4.30
CA SER A 101 23.94 4.35 -2.86
C SER A 101 23.43 5.55 -2.06
N TYR A 102 22.17 5.49 -1.68
CA TYR A 102 21.55 6.52 -0.83
C TYR A 102 22.16 6.57 0.56
N GLU A 103 22.66 5.44 1.09
CA GLU A 103 23.36 5.38 2.37
C GLU A 103 24.68 6.18 2.33
N ALA A 104 25.41 6.09 1.20
CA ALA A 104 26.62 6.90 1.02
C ALA A 104 26.28 8.40 0.94
N ALA A 105 25.16 8.75 0.28
CA ALA A 105 24.68 10.14 0.24
C ALA A 105 24.34 10.66 1.66
N LEU A 106 23.67 9.87 2.49
CA LEU A 106 23.36 10.25 3.87
C LEU A 106 24.61 10.42 4.72
N LYS A 107 25.60 9.54 4.56
CA LYS A 107 26.91 9.67 5.24
C LYS A 107 27.65 10.93 4.82
N SER A 108 27.54 11.31 3.55
CA SER A 108 28.12 12.53 3.01
C SER A 108 27.44 13.77 3.61
N ILE A 109 26.12 13.81 3.58
CA ILE A 109 25.33 14.92 4.15
C ILE A 109 25.64 15.12 5.63
N ALA A 110 25.86 14.02 6.38
CA ALA A 110 26.19 14.07 7.81
C ALA A 110 27.54 14.74 8.12
N LYS A 111 28.44 14.87 7.13
CA LYS A 111 29.74 15.53 7.30
C LYS A 111 29.66 17.05 7.07
N ILE A 112 28.54 17.55 6.53
CA ILE A 112 28.34 18.99 6.31
C ILE A 112 27.87 19.61 7.61
N GLU A 113 28.65 20.52 8.18
CA GLU A 113 28.39 21.13 9.50
C GLU A 113 27.13 22.01 9.48
N HIS A 114 26.91 22.75 8.40
CA HIS A 114 25.78 23.66 8.22
C HIS A 114 25.06 23.41 6.88
N PRO A 115 24.33 22.28 6.78
CA PRO A 115 23.63 21.95 5.54
C PRO A 115 22.52 22.95 5.27
N GLY A 116 22.52 23.56 4.08
CA GLY A 116 21.48 24.46 3.61
C GLY A 116 20.14 23.75 3.39
N THR A 117 19.07 24.54 3.25
CA THR A 117 17.69 24.03 3.08
C THR A 117 17.56 23.02 1.94
N ARG A 118 18.24 23.24 0.82
CA ARG A 118 18.22 22.36 -0.36
C ARG A 118 18.89 20.99 -0.08
N ILE A 119 19.97 20.97 0.68
CA ILE A 119 20.63 19.71 1.12
C ILE A 119 19.70 18.95 2.09
N MET A 120 19.02 19.66 2.98
CA MET A 120 18.07 19.06 3.91
C MET A 120 16.83 18.52 3.18
N GLU A 121 16.35 19.19 2.14
CA GLU A 121 15.31 18.68 1.26
C GLU A 121 15.75 17.40 0.54
N ALA A 122 16.98 17.37 0.03
CA ALA A 122 17.54 16.17 -0.59
C ALA A 122 17.64 15.00 0.43
N LYS A 123 18.08 15.30 1.67
CA LYS A 123 18.11 14.31 2.77
C LYS A 123 16.73 13.72 3.04
N GLN A 124 15.70 14.56 3.11
CA GLN A 124 14.31 14.13 3.31
C GLN A 124 13.87 13.19 2.20
N LYS A 125 14.11 13.54 0.93
CA LYS A 125 13.76 12.73 -0.25
C LYS A 125 14.53 11.41 -0.30
N ILE A 126 15.81 11.41 0.06
CA ILE A 126 16.64 10.19 0.10
C ILE A 126 16.12 9.21 1.14
N LEU A 127 15.83 9.68 2.35
CA LEU A 127 15.26 8.84 3.41
C LEU A 127 13.90 8.28 3.01
N PHE A 128 13.06 9.08 2.35
CA PHE A 128 11.79 8.61 1.81
C PHE A 128 12.00 7.50 0.76
N ARG A 129 12.94 7.66 -0.17
CA ARG A 129 13.26 6.63 -1.18
C ARG A 129 13.79 5.33 -0.56
N LEU A 130 14.62 5.41 0.46
CA LEU A 130 15.06 4.24 1.23
C LEU A 130 13.89 3.53 1.89
N GLY A 131 12.94 4.28 2.45
CA GLY A 131 11.72 3.74 3.03
C GLY A 131 10.88 3.01 1.99
N THR A 132 10.63 3.61 0.82
CA THR A 132 9.86 2.97 -0.26
C THR A 132 10.57 1.75 -0.83
N GLN A 133 11.89 1.76 -0.91
CA GLN A 133 12.69 0.61 -1.32
C GLN A 133 12.60 -0.53 -0.30
N ALA A 134 12.70 -0.24 1.00
CA ALA A 134 12.52 -1.23 2.05
C ALA A 134 11.11 -1.82 2.02
N PHE A 135 10.08 -0.98 1.81
CA PHE A 135 8.69 -1.41 1.68
C PHE A 135 8.50 -2.35 0.48
N ALA A 136 9.03 -2.01 -0.70
CA ALA A 136 8.95 -2.84 -1.91
C ALA A 136 9.60 -4.22 -1.71
N ASN A 137 10.60 -4.31 -0.83
CA ASN A 137 11.25 -5.56 -0.43
C ASN A 137 10.57 -6.25 0.77
N ALA A 138 9.36 -5.84 1.14
CA ALA A 138 8.61 -6.35 2.29
C ALA A 138 9.31 -6.21 3.65
N ARG A 139 10.30 -5.32 3.77
CA ARG A 139 11.01 -4.99 5.01
C ARG A 139 10.28 -3.84 5.73
N PHE A 140 9.05 -4.11 6.19
CA PHE A 140 8.14 -3.06 6.67
C PHE A 140 8.63 -2.35 7.93
N GLN A 141 9.32 -3.04 8.83
CA GLN A 141 9.88 -2.40 10.03
C GLN A 141 11.02 -1.43 9.69
N GLU A 142 11.89 -1.81 8.76
CA GLU A 142 12.96 -0.94 8.26
C GLU A 142 12.39 0.25 7.48
N ALA A 143 11.31 0.03 6.70
CA ALA A 143 10.60 1.10 6.02
C ALA A 143 10.06 2.15 7.01
N LEU A 144 9.46 1.70 8.12
CA LEU A 144 9.00 2.60 9.19
C LEU A 144 10.13 3.47 9.75
N GLU A 145 11.32 2.91 9.95
CA GLU A 145 12.48 3.66 10.46
C GLU A 145 12.90 4.76 9.49
N PHE A 146 12.97 4.46 8.20
CA PHE A 146 13.31 5.46 7.19
C PHE A 146 12.22 6.52 7.04
N PHE A 147 10.94 6.16 7.04
CA PHE A 147 9.87 7.15 6.98
C PHE A 147 9.84 8.04 8.22
N ASN A 148 10.08 7.50 9.41
CA ASN A 148 10.23 8.28 10.64
C ASN A 148 11.39 9.26 10.52
N GLN A 149 12.53 8.84 10.02
CA GLN A 149 13.68 9.72 9.80
C GLN A 149 13.37 10.81 8.77
N SER A 150 12.69 10.47 7.64
CA SER A 150 12.28 11.44 6.63
C SER A 150 11.35 12.51 7.22
N LEU A 151 10.37 12.10 8.02
CA LEU A 151 9.44 12.99 8.71
C LEU A 151 10.14 13.85 9.76
N ALA A 152 11.15 13.31 10.46
CA ALA A 152 11.93 14.03 11.46
C ALA A 152 12.85 15.11 10.86
N VAL A 153 13.26 14.97 9.59
CA VAL A 153 14.01 16.02 8.88
C VAL A 153 13.20 17.32 8.83
N GLY A 154 11.88 17.24 8.71
CA GLY A 154 10.99 18.38 8.87
C GLY A 154 10.21 18.78 7.62
N GLN A 155 10.16 20.09 7.34
CA GLN A 155 9.17 20.69 6.43
C GLN A 155 9.77 21.19 5.10
N TYR A 156 10.88 20.63 4.67
CA TYR A 156 11.58 21.09 3.47
C TYR A 156 10.83 20.77 2.18
N ASN A 157 10.16 19.62 2.11
CA ASN A 157 9.32 19.24 0.97
C ASN A 157 7.98 18.67 1.47
N GLN A 158 6.89 19.42 1.24
CA GLN A 158 5.56 19.06 1.72
C GLN A 158 4.98 17.82 1.03
N ALA A 159 5.26 17.65 -0.26
CA ALA A 159 4.81 16.45 -0.98
C ALA A 159 5.48 15.20 -0.41
N THR A 160 6.81 15.21 -0.25
CA THR A 160 7.54 14.10 0.37
C THR A 160 7.07 13.82 1.81
N LYS A 161 6.73 14.87 2.57
CA LYS A 161 6.17 14.72 3.92
C LYS A 161 4.82 13.99 3.88
N ALA A 162 3.92 14.41 3.01
CA ALA A 162 2.61 13.76 2.85
C ALA A 162 2.79 12.30 2.43
N ASP A 163 3.58 12.03 1.40
CA ASP A 163 3.84 10.68 0.92
C ASP A 163 4.48 9.79 1.99
N ALA A 164 5.36 10.35 2.83
CA ALA A 164 5.96 9.61 3.94
C ALA A 164 4.91 9.18 4.98
N TYR A 165 3.89 9.99 5.25
CA TYR A 165 2.75 9.56 6.09
C TYR A 165 1.98 8.44 5.42
N PHE A 166 1.68 8.54 4.12
CA PHE A 166 0.96 7.48 3.40
C PHE A 166 1.69 6.14 3.48
N TRP A 167 2.96 6.11 3.10
CA TRP A 167 3.75 4.88 3.07
C TRP A 167 4.10 4.35 4.47
N ARG A 168 4.20 5.22 5.47
CA ARG A 168 4.30 4.79 6.88
C ARG A 168 2.99 4.14 7.33
N GLY A 169 1.85 4.68 6.93
CA GLY A 169 0.53 4.08 7.14
C GLY A 169 0.42 2.69 6.52
N GLU A 170 0.85 2.53 5.25
CA GLU A 170 0.93 1.24 4.58
C GLU A 170 1.82 0.24 5.34
N SER A 171 3.00 0.69 5.79
CA SER A 171 3.91 -0.15 6.56
C SER A 171 3.30 -0.60 7.89
N ASN A 172 2.64 0.31 8.61
CA ASN A 172 1.91 -0.02 9.84
C ASN A 172 0.76 -0.99 9.58
N TYR A 173 0.01 -0.81 8.48
CA TYR A 173 -1.07 -1.71 8.10
C TYR A 173 -0.57 -3.13 7.83
N ARG A 174 0.57 -3.28 7.12
CA ARG A 174 1.21 -4.59 6.86
C ARG A 174 1.72 -5.29 8.12
N LEU A 175 1.96 -4.53 9.17
CA LEU A 175 2.38 -5.02 10.50
C LEU A 175 1.21 -5.16 11.47
N ASP A 176 -0.04 -5.11 11.00
CA ASP A 176 -1.28 -5.16 11.79
C ASP A 176 -1.39 -4.07 12.87
N ARG A 177 -0.64 -2.97 12.70
CA ARG A 177 -0.68 -1.80 13.59
C ARG A 177 -1.76 -0.82 13.13
N PHE A 178 -3.01 -1.27 13.15
CA PHE A 178 -4.14 -0.53 12.57
C PHE A 178 -4.38 0.87 13.17
N PRO A 179 -4.28 1.10 14.49
CA PRO A 179 -4.44 2.45 15.03
C PRO A 179 -3.39 3.43 14.51
N GLN A 180 -2.13 3.01 14.39
CA GLN A 180 -1.04 3.82 13.85
C GLN A 180 -1.24 4.08 12.35
N ALA A 181 -1.60 3.04 11.59
CA ALA A 181 -1.92 3.17 10.17
C ALA A 181 -3.05 4.20 9.93
N GLY A 182 -4.13 4.11 10.70
CA GLY A 182 -5.25 5.05 10.61
C GLY A 182 -4.86 6.49 10.91
N ASN A 183 -3.98 6.71 11.88
CA ASN A 183 -3.44 8.03 12.18
C ASN A 183 -2.60 8.58 11.01
N ASP A 184 -1.74 7.75 10.43
CA ASP A 184 -0.88 8.13 9.33
C ASP A 184 -1.67 8.46 8.05
N TYR A 185 -2.69 7.67 7.69
CA TYR A 185 -3.57 8.01 6.57
C TYR A 185 -4.32 9.31 6.76
N ARG A 186 -4.79 9.62 8.00
CA ARG A 186 -5.41 10.91 8.28
C ARG A 186 -4.45 12.06 8.11
N LEU A 187 -3.20 11.93 8.56
CA LEU A 187 -2.16 12.93 8.36
C LEU A 187 -1.84 13.11 6.87
N TYR A 188 -1.79 12.01 6.09
CA TYR A 188 -1.68 12.12 4.64
C TYR A 188 -2.83 12.93 4.05
N LEU A 189 -4.08 12.64 4.39
CA LEU A 189 -5.26 13.35 3.88
C LEU A 189 -5.26 14.84 4.26
N GLU A 190 -4.65 15.19 5.40
CA GLU A 190 -4.47 16.58 5.85
C GLU A 190 -3.41 17.31 5.01
N PHE A 191 -2.26 16.68 4.77
CA PHE A 191 -1.10 17.30 4.12
C PHE A 191 -1.02 17.07 2.62
N ALA A 192 -1.88 16.24 2.03
CA ALA A 192 -1.87 15.93 0.60
C ALA A 192 -1.98 17.20 -0.25
N THR A 193 -1.09 17.33 -1.22
CA THR A 193 -1.04 18.48 -2.13
C THR A 193 -2.15 18.45 -3.18
N SER A 194 -2.73 17.29 -3.47
CA SER A 194 -3.86 17.10 -4.38
C SER A 194 -4.92 16.20 -3.74
N LYS A 195 -6.15 16.70 -3.67
CA LYS A 195 -7.31 15.94 -3.17
C LYS A 195 -8.03 15.15 -4.27
N ASN A 196 -7.67 15.37 -5.52
CA ASN A 196 -8.29 14.71 -6.68
C ASN A 196 -7.44 13.56 -7.23
N GLY A 197 -6.23 13.36 -6.70
CA GLY A 197 -5.32 12.28 -7.11
C GLY A 197 -5.81 10.88 -6.74
N GLN A 198 -5.30 9.89 -7.43
CA GLN A 198 -5.58 8.48 -7.15
C GLN A 198 -5.13 8.09 -5.75
N GLU A 199 -3.97 8.59 -5.32
CA GLU A 199 -3.40 8.33 -3.99
C GLU A 199 -4.31 8.82 -2.85
N TYR A 200 -4.97 9.97 -3.06
CA TYR A 200 -5.94 10.49 -2.08
C TYR A 200 -7.14 9.55 -1.93
N GLY A 201 -7.65 9.02 -3.06
CA GLY A 201 -8.69 7.99 -3.05
C GLY A 201 -8.24 6.72 -2.33
N LEU A 202 -7.04 6.25 -2.64
CA LEU A 202 -6.47 5.07 -1.99
C LEU A 202 -6.32 5.25 -0.47
N ALA A 203 -5.93 6.43 0.00
CA ALA A 203 -5.85 6.73 1.43
C ALA A 203 -7.22 6.67 2.13
N LEU A 204 -8.28 7.18 1.50
CA LEU A 204 -9.65 7.08 2.02
C LEU A 204 -10.10 5.61 2.12
N TYR A 205 -9.85 4.83 1.07
CA TYR A 205 -10.17 3.42 1.00
C TYR A 205 -9.42 2.60 2.05
N ASN A 206 -8.10 2.79 2.16
CA ASN A 206 -7.25 2.11 3.13
C ASN A 206 -7.60 2.49 4.58
N LEU A 207 -8.00 3.75 4.80
CA LEU A 207 -8.49 4.19 6.12
C LEU A 207 -9.81 3.50 6.48
N GLY A 208 -10.70 3.28 5.50
CA GLY A 208 -11.89 2.45 5.67
C GLY A 208 -11.54 1.04 6.13
N TYR A 209 -10.62 0.37 5.44
CA TYR A 209 -10.14 -0.96 5.84
C TYR A 209 -9.46 -0.97 7.20
N THR A 210 -8.70 0.07 7.53
CA THR A 210 -8.03 0.18 8.82
C THR A 210 -9.03 0.15 9.98
N TYR A 211 -10.15 0.87 9.86
CA TYR A 211 -11.23 0.82 10.84
C TYR A 211 -12.02 -0.49 10.78
N PHE A 212 -12.21 -1.04 9.59
CA PHE A 212 -12.89 -2.32 9.41
C PHE A 212 -12.16 -3.47 10.13
N LYS A 213 -10.83 -3.53 10.01
CA LYS A 213 -9.97 -4.49 10.73
C LYS A 213 -10.06 -4.34 12.25
N GLN A 214 -10.31 -3.13 12.74
CA GLN A 214 -10.55 -2.85 14.17
C GLN A 214 -12.00 -3.12 14.60
N LYS A 215 -12.86 -3.65 13.70
CA LYS A 215 -14.30 -3.86 13.91
C LYS A 215 -15.05 -2.57 14.23
N ASN A 216 -14.50 -1.42 13.89
CA ASN A 216 -15.14 -0.12 14.03
C ASN A 216 -15.93 0.19 12.76
N TYR A 217 -17.06 -0.51 12.60
CA TYR A 217 -17.85 -0.50 11.37
C TYR A 217 -18.45 0.87 11.04
N GLY A 218 -18.84 1.65 12.05
CA GLY A 218 -19.38 3.00 11.84
C GLY A 218 -18.35 3.93 11.18
N ASN A 219 -17.12 3.98 11.69
CA ASN A 219 -16.04 4.76 11.06
C ASN A 219 -15.60 4.16 9.71
N ALA A 220 -15.51 2.83 9.61
CA ALA A 220 -15.17 2.17 8.36
C ALA A 220 -16.15 2.55 7.24
N GLY A 221 -17.45 2.44 7.49
CA GLY A 221 -18.49 2.82 6.55
C GLY A 221 -18.40 4.30 6.13
N THR A 222 -18.11 5.20 7.07
CA THR A 222 -17.92 6.64 6.78
C THR A 222 -16.77 6.87 5.79
N TRP A 223 -15.62 6.20 5.97
CA TRP A 223 -14.46 6.41 5.10
C TRP A 223 -14.63 5.74 3.74
N PHE A 224 -15.22 4.55 3.66
CA PHE A 224 -15.58 3.94 2.38
C PHE A 224 -16.59 4.78 1.61
N THR A 225 -17.61 5.37 2.30
CA THR A 225 -18.57 6.27 1.67
C THR A 225 -17.87 7.51 1.08
N ARG A 226 -16.94 8.12 1.82
CA ARG A 226 -16.14 9.25 1.28
C ARG A 226 -15.31 8.85 0.06
N PHE A 227 -14.85 7.60 0.00
CA PHE A 227 -14.13 7.08 -1.18
C PHE A 227 -15.07 6.98 -2.39
N VAL A 228 -16.24 6.33 -2.26
CA VAL A 228 -17.16 6.14 -3.39
C VAL A 228 -17.82 7.43 -3.87
N ASP A 229 -18.05 8.39 -2.97
CA ASP A 229 -18.61 9.71 -3.30
C ASP A 229 -17.70 10.55 -4.22
N ARG A 230 -16.43 10.22 -4.35
CA ARG A 230 -15.51 10.88 -5.30
C ARG A 230 -15.85 10.58 -6.76
N GLY A 231 -16.53 9.46 -7.05
CA GLY A 231 -17.02 9.13 -8.37
C GLY A 231 -15.94 8.88 -9.43
N SER A 232 -14.78 8.31 -9.07
CA SER A 232 -13.72 7.99 -10.02
C SER A 232 -14.10 6.83 -10.93
N ILE A 233 -14.18 7.07 -12.24
CA ILE A 233 -14.57 6.06 -13.25
C ILE A 233 -13.49 4.97 -13.40
N ASN A 234 -12.23 5.28 -13.09
CA ASN A 234 -11.09 4.38 -13.32
C ASN A 234 -10.87 3.34 -12.20
N GLU A 235 -11.65 3.39 -11.12
CA GLU A 235 -11.47 2.57 -9.92
C GLU A 235 -12.67 1.64 -9.68
N ARG A 236 -13.29 1.12 -10.74
CA ARG A 236 -14.56 0.34 -10.66
C ARG A 236 -14.50 -0.82 -9.68
N THR A 237 -13.44 -1.63 -9.73
CA THR A 237 -13.28 -2.79 -8.83
C THR A 237 -13.14 -2.37 -7.38
N MET A 238 -12.37 -1.30 -7.10
CA MET A 238 -12.26 -0.75 -5.75
C MET A 238 -13.57 -0.13 -5.27
N GLN A 239 -14.33 0.51 -6.16
CA GLN A 239 -15.67 1.05 -5.83
C GLN A 239 -16.65 -0.06 -5.49
N ALA A 240 -16.68 -1.14 -6.27
CA ALA A 240 -17.53 -2.29 -5.99
C ALA A 240 -17.15 -2.95 -4.66
N ASP A 241 -15.86 -3.14 -4.39
CA ASP A 241 -15.40 -3.64 -3.10
C ASP A 241 -15.76 -2.69 -1.94
N ALA A 242 -15.59 -1.39 -2.13
CA ALA A 242 -15.98 -0.41 -1.11
C ALA A 242 -17.49 -0.47 -0.80
N TYR A 243 -18.36 -0.63 -1.81
CA TYR A 243 -19.78 -0.86 -1.58
C TYR A 243 -20.06 -2.16 -0.86
N ASN A 244 -19.34 -3.25 -1.15
CA ASN A 244 -19.41 -4.47 -0.36
C ASN A 244 -19.04 -4.23 1.11
N ARG A 245 -17.96 -3.46 1.37
CA ARG A 245 -17.56 -3.13 2.76
C ARG A 245 -18.57 -2.19 3.44
N ILE A 246 -19.18 -1.26 2.73
CA ILE A 246 -20.27 -0.42 3.27
C ILE A 246 -21.47 -1.32 3.61
N GLY A 247 -21.83 -2.26 2.74
CA GLY A 247 -22.85 -3.26 2.99
C GLY A 247 -22.57 -4.09 4.24
N ASP A 248 -21.33 -4.57 4.41
CA ASP A 248 -20.90 -5.29 5.61
C ASP A 248 -21.04 -4.42 6.87
N CYS A 249 -20.62 -3.15 6.80
CA CYS A 249 -20.76 -2.20 7.91
C CYS A 249 -22.24 -2.00 8.29
N ASN A 250 -23.10 -1.79 7.28
CA ASN A 250 -24.53 -1.65 7.46
C ASN A 250 -25.15 -2.93 8.03
N PHE A 251 -24.67 -4.10 7.59
CA PHE A 251 -25.11 -5.40 8.14
C PHE A 251 -24.79 -5.53 9.63
N TYR A 252 -23.58 -5.24 10.05
CA TYR A 252 -23.18 -5.29 11.47
C TYR A 252 -23.95 -4.29 12.32
N ASP A 253 -24.30 -3.11 11.75
CA ASP A 253 -25.15 -2.11 12.38
C ASP A 253 -26.67 -2.44 12.31
N ARG A 254 -27.03 -3.61 11.80
CA ARG A 254 -28.41 -4.10 11.59
C ARG A 254 -29.26 -3.21 10.67
N ARG A 255 -28.63 -2.42 9.81
CA ARG A 255 -29.28 -1.64 8.76
C ARG A 255 -29.43 -2.51 7.50
N PHE A 256 -30.27 -3.53 7.59
CA PHE A 256 -30.36 -4.60 6.59
C PHE A 256 -30.79 -4.11 5.21
N GLU A 257 -31.72 -3.15 5.13
CA GLU A 257 -32.15 -2.63 3.85
C GLU A 257 -31.04 -1.85 3.13
N GLN A 258 -30.26 -1.04 3.87
CA GLN A 258 -29.09 -0.35 3.33
C GLN A 258 -28.03 -1.36 2.88
N ALA A 259 -27.73 -2.36 3.71
CA ALA A 259 -26.77 -3.41 3.35
C ALA A 259 -27.14 -4.10 2.04
N ARG A 260 -28.42 -4.46 1.86
CA ARG A 260 -28.94 -5.07 0.63
C ARG A 260 -28.72 -4.18 -0.60
N GLN A 261 -29.02 -2.88 -0.47
CA GLN A 261 -28.81 -1.91 -1.54
C GLN A 261 -27.34 -1.74 -1.90
N ASP A 262 -26.46 -1.72 -0.91
CA ASP A 262 -25.01 -1.59 -1.13
C ASP A 262 -24.43 -2.81 -1.86
N TYR A 263 -24.82 -4.03 -1.47
CA TYR A 263 -24.40 -5.25 -2.18
C TYR A 263 -24.94 -5.29 -3.60
N ALA A 264 -26.19 -4.91 -3.82
CA ALA A 264 -26.76 -4.82 -5.19
C ALA A 264 -25.99 -3.79 -6.03
N ARG A 265 -25.61 -2.64 -5.43
CA ARG A 265 -24.83 -1.61 -6.10
C ARG A 265 -23.42 -2.08 -6.47
N ALA A 266 -22.78 -2.88 -5.62
CA ALA A 266 -21.49 -3.46 -5.91
C ALA A 266 -21.52 -4.33 -7.18
N VAL A 267 -22.52 -5.19 -7.33
CA VAL A 267 -22.71 -6.04 -8.53
C VAL A 267 -22.91 -5.19 -9.80
N GLU A 268 -23.67 -4.10 -9.71
CA GLU A 268 -23.90 -3.21 -10.87
C GLU A 268 -22.61 -2.51 -11.33
N ILE A 269 -21.76 -2.12 -10.38
CA ILE A 269 -20.51 -1.41 -10.67
C ILE A 269 -19.49 -2.36 -11.29
N ASP A 270 -19.23 -3.49 -10.65
CA ASP A 270 -18.28 -4.49 -11.15
C ASP A 270 -18.80 -5.92 -10.90
N PRO A 271 -19.39 -6.54 -11.93
CA PRO A 271 -19.86 -7.92 -11.82
C PRO A 271 -18.75 -8.94 -11.47
N SER A 272 -17.46 -8.61 -11.65
CA SER A 272 -16.38 -9.55 -11.33
C SER A 272 -16.29 -9.93 -9.84
N LEU A 273 -16.86 -9.10 -8.95
CA LEU A 273 -16.99 -9.34 -7.51
C LEU A 273 -18.42 -9.75 -7.11
N GLY A 274 -19.26 -10.08 -8.09
CA GLY A 274 -20.69 -10.25 -7.90
C GLY A 274 -21.09 -11.47 -7.09
N ASP A 275 -20.30 -12.52 -7.07
CA ASP A 275 -20.59 -13.74 -6.30
C ASP A 275 -20.66 -13.44 -4.79
N TYR A 276 -19.68 -12.74 -4.24
CA TYR A 276 -19.71 -12.28 -2.83
C TYR A 276 -20.93 -11.40 -2.57
N SER A 277 -21.15 -10.41 -3.41
CA SER A 277 -22.24 -9.44 -3.26
C SER A 277 -23.61 -10.11 -3.28
N LEU A 278 -23.84 -11.01 -4.25
CA LEU A 278 -25.11 -11.75 -4.36
C LEU A 278 -25.32 -12.69 -3.18
N TYR A 279 -24.26 -13.34 -2.70
CA TYR A 279 -24.36 -14.20 -1.53
C TYR A 279 -24.78 -13.42 -0.29
N GLN A 280 -24.13 -12.27 -0.03
CA GLN A 280 -24.46 -11.42 1.11
C GLN A 280 -25.86 -10.79 0.97
N GLU A 281 -26.23 -10.33 -0.22
CA GLU A 281 -27.58 -9.83 -0.49
C GLU A 281 -28.64 -10.89 -0.19
N ALA A 282 -28.43 -12.12 -0.66
CA ALA A 282 -29.34 -13.23 -0.40
C ALA A 282 -29.44 -13.56 1.10
N PHE A 283 -28.31 -13.47 1.82
CA PHE A 283 -28.31 -13.68 3.26
C PHE A 283 -29.17 -12.63 3.99
N VAL A 284 -29.00 -11.35 3.63
CA VAL A 284 -29.80 -10.25 4.18
C VAL A 284 -31.29 -10.42 3.85
N ARG A 285 -31.66 -10.81 2.62
CA ARG A 285 -33.04 -11.12 2.25
C ARG A 285 -33.65 -12.18 3.14
N GLY A 286 -32.88 -13.22 3.46
CA GLY A 286 -33.30 -14.27 4.41
C GLY A 286 -33.61 -13.74 5.81
N LEU A 287 -32.80 -12.82 6.33
CA LEU A 287 -33.05 -12.14 7.62
C LEU A 287 -34.31 -11.27 7.60
N GLN A 288 -34.62 -10.69 6.44
CA GLN A 288 -35.85 -9.91 6.20
C GLN A 288 -37.07 -10.80 5.88
N ARG A 289 -36.92 -12.13 5.87
CA ARG A 289 -37.94 -13.13 5.48
C ARG A 289 -38.40 -13.00 4.03
N ASP A 290 -37.63 -12.36 3.16
CA ASP A 290 -37.86 -12.32 1.71
C ASP A 290 -37.24 -13.59 1.09
N TYR A 291 -37.88 -14.73 1.33
CA TYR A 291 -37.35 -16.02 0.87
C TYR A 291 -37.42 -16.19 -0.65
N ASN A 292 -38.46 -15.64 -1.30
CA ASN A 292 -38.53 -15.60 -2.76
C ASN A 292 -37.40 -14.80 -3.39
N GLY A 293 -37.16 -13.58 -2.90
CA GLY A 293 -36.04 -12.75 -3.33
C GLY A 293 -34.68 -13.41 -3.05
N LYS A 294 -34.52 -14.10 -1.88
CA LYS A 294 -33.33 -14.88 -1.58
C LYS A 294 -33.07 -15.96 -2.63
N VAL A 295 -34.09 -16.75 -2.98
CA VAL A 295 -33.96 -17.81 -3.99
C VAL A 295 -33.59 -17.22 -5.35
N GLN A 296 -34.21 -16.13 -5.76
CA GLN A 296 -33.89 -15.48 -7.04
C GLN A 296 -32.46 -14.95 -7.08
N THR A 297 -32.00 -14.30 -6.01
CA THR A 297 -30.62 -13.78 -5.89
C THR A 297 -29.60 -14.92 -5.94
N LEU A 298 -29.85 -16.03 -5.23
CA LEU A 298 -28.99 -17.22 -5.27
C LEU A 298 -29.03 -17.95 -6.62
N ASN A 299 -30.16 -17.96 -7.34
CA ASN A 299 -30.22 -18.48 -8.71
C ASN A 299 -29.28 -17.69 -9.63
N ARG A 300 -29.26 -16.36 -9.48
CA ARG A 300 -28.35 -15.52 -10.24
C ARG A 300 -26.89 -15.80 -9.90
N LEU A 301 -26.54 -16.01 -8.62
CA LEU A 301 -25.18 -16.42 -8.22
C LEU A 301 -24.80 -17.75 -8.88
N ILE A 302 -25.67 -18.76 -8.81
CA ILE A 302 -25.42 -20.09 -9.34
C ILE A 302 -25.28 -20.10 -10.87
N SER A 303 -26.06 -19.27 -11.58
CA SER A 303 -26.01 -19.19 -13.05
C SER A 303 -24.83 -18.37 -13.57
N ASP A 304 -24.57 -17.23 -12.95
CA ASP A 304 -23.60 -16.27 -13.45
C ASP A 304 -22.17 -16.53 -12.97
N TYR A 305 -22.03 -17.28 -11.85
CA TYR A 305 -20.73 -17.56 -11.21
C TYR A 305 -20.55 -19.08 -10.91
N PRO A 306 -20.52 -19.95 -11.92
CA PRO A 306 -20.50 -21.41 -11.73
C PRO A 306 -19.26 -21.94 -10.97
N GLU A 307 -18.17 -21.16 -10.95
CA GLU A 307 -16.93 -21.50 -10.25
C GLU A 307 -16.77 -20.75 -8.90
N SER A 308 -17.84 -20.12 -8.41
CA SER A 308 -17.80 -19.38 -7.15
C SER A 308 -17.50 -20.30 -5.97
N GLN A 309 -16.68 -19.81 -5.04
CA GLN A 309 -16.44 -20.45 -3.76
C GLN A 309 -17.68 -20.52 -2.86
N TYR A 310 -18.74 -19.77 -3.18
CA TYR A 310 -20.00 -19.76 -2.43
C TYR A 310 -21.05 -20.72 -3.02
N MET A 311 -20.69 -21.58 -3.98
CA MET A 311 -21.65 -22.40 -4.71
C MET A 311 -22.36 -23.41 -3.81
N ASP A 312 -21.64 -24.10 -2.95
CA ASP A 312 -22.20 -25.07 -2.00
C ASP A 312 -23.06 -24.39 -0.93
N ASP A 313 -22.58 -23.28 -0.37
CA ASP A 313 -23.35 -22.46 0.57
C ASP A 313 -24.63 -21.90 -0.09
N ALA A 314 -24.54 -21.45 -1.35
CA ALA A 314 -25.69 -20.94 -2.10
C ALA A 314 -26.78 -22.00 -2.30
N LEU A 315 -26.39 -23.21 -2.69
CA LEU A 315 -27.33 -24.35 -2.82
C LEU A 315 -27.97 -24.71 -1.47
N TYR A 316 -27.19 -24.70 -0.39
CA TYR A 316 -27.69 -24.96 0.96
C TYR A 316 -28.69 -23.89 1.39
N GLU A 317 -28.37 -22.63 1.21
CA GLU A 317 -29.22 -21.50 1.58
C GLU A 317 -30.51 -21.42 0.72
N GLN A 318 -30.44 -21.87 -0.55
CA GLN A 318 -31.67 -22.06 -1.34
C GLN A 318 -32.57 -23.16 -0.77
N GLY A 319 -32.00 -24.31 -0.44
CA GLY A 319 -32.74 -25.40 0.19
C GLY A 319 -33.43 -24.95 1.47
N ARG A 320 -32.71 -24.24 2.32
CA ARG A 320 -33.26 -23.64 3.54
C ARG A 320 -34.38 -22.62 3.30
N ALA A 321 -34.24 -21.79 2.24
CA ALA A 321 -35.28 -20.85 1.88
C ALA A 321 -36.57 -21.58 1.45
N PHE A 322 -36.46 -22.65 0.67
CA PHE A 322 -37.62 -23.49 0.28
C PHE A 322 -38.26 -24.18 1.50
N VAL A 323 -37.48 -24.64 2.49
CA VAL A 323 -38.02 -25.16 3.75
C VAL A 323 -38.85 -24.10 4.46
N GLN A 324 -38.38 -22.86 4.53
CA GLN A 324 -39.14 -21.76 5.15
C GLN A 324 -40.41 -21.37 4.41
N MET A 325 -40.50 -21.71 3.11
CA MET A 325 -41.70 -21.54 2.28
C MET A 325 -42.60 -22.79 2.26
N GLU A 326 -42.27 -23.82 3.07
CA GLU A 326 -42.98 -25.10 3.11
C GLU A 326 -42.96 -25.85 1.77
N ASP A 327 -41.96 -25.55 0.91
CA ASP A 327 -41.80 -26.19 -0.40
C ASP A 327 -40.71 -27.30 -0.26
N ASN A 328 -41.08 -28.40 0.40
CA ASN A 328 -40.17 -29.49 0.68
C ASN A 328 -39.61 -30.16 -0.60
N ALA A 329 -40.40 -30.18 -1.68
CA ALA A 329 -39.96 -30.77 -2.95
C ALA A 329 -38.78 -30.03 -3.55
N ASN A 330 -38.85 -28.71 -3.64
CA ASN A 330 -37.75 -27.85 -4.14
C ASN A 330 -36.57 -27.83 -3.16
N ALA A 331 -36.82 -27.84 -1.84
CA ALA A 331 -35.77 -27.94 -0.83
C ALA A 331 -34.92 -29.24 -1.02
N ILE A 332 -35.57 -30.39 -1.12
CA ILE A 332 -34.94 -31.70 -1.36
C ILE A 332 -34.16 -31.69 -2.67
N ALA A 333 -34.72 -31.08 -3.74
CA ALA A 333 -34.04 -31.00 -5.03
C ALA A 333 -32.71 -30.20 -4.91
N ARG A 334 -32.69 -29.10 -4.20
CA ARG A 334 -31.48 -28.30 -4.00
C ARG A 334 -30.45 -29.00 -3.13
N PHE A 335 -30.87 -29.59 -2.03
CA PHE A 335 -29.98 -30.38 -1.15
C PHE A 335 -29.39 -31.60 -1.89
N ASN A 336 -30.14 -32.30 -2.74
CA ASN A 336 -29.62 -33.38 -3.55
C ASN A 336 -28.54 -32.93 -4.54
N ILE A 337 -28.72 -31.76 -5.19
CA ILE A 337 -27.70 -31.19 -6.07
C ILE A 337 -26.42 -30.88 -5.27
N LEU A 338 -26.56 -30.30 -4.09
CA LEU A 338 -25.43 -29.98 -3.19
C LEU A 338 -24.66 -31.26 -2.78
N VAL A 339 -25.35 -32.24 -2.24
CA VAL A 339 -24.71 -33.49 -1.77
C VAL A 339 -24.02 -34.23 -2.92
N LYS A 340 -24.61 -34.24 -4.11
CA LYS A 340 -24.03 -34.89 -5.29
C LYS A 340 -22.82 -34.16 -5.85
N LYS A 341 -22.89 -32.81 -5.91
CA LYS A 341 -21.86 -31.99 -6.56
C LYS A 341 -20.68 -31.64 -5.61
N PHE A 342 -20.97 -31.50 -4.32
CA PHE A 342 -20.02 -31.06 -3.30
C PHE A 342 -20.05 -31.96 -2.05
N PRO A 343 -19.82 -33.27 -2.17
CA PRO A 343 -20.00 -34.23 -1.06
C PRO A 343 -19.08 -33.93 0.12
N GLU A 344 -17.90 -33.31 -0.10
CA GLU A 344 -16.93 -33.01 0.95
C GLU A 344 -17.21 -31.66 1.66
N SER A 345 -18.22 -30.92 1.22
CA SER A 345 -18.57 -29.63 1.85
C SER A 345 -19.18 -29.86 3.24
N ASN A 346 -18.84 -28.98 4.16
CA ASN A 346 -19.41 -29.00 5.53
C ASN A 346 -20.94 -28.85 5.54
N VAL A 347 -21.51 -28.13 4.55
CA VAL A 347 -22.96 -27.95 4.43
C VAL A 347 -23.63 -29.13 3.73
N ALA A 348 -22.93 -29.93 2.92
CA ALA A 348 -23.49 -31.12 2.26
C ALA A 348 -23.94 -32.16 3.26
N ARG A 349 -23.19 -32.36 4.31
CA ARG A 349 -23.53 -33.29 5.41
C ARG A 349 -24.83 -32.87 6.09
N ARG A 350 -25.00 -31.59 6.37
CA ARG A 350 -26.24 -31.05 6.94
C ARG A 350 -27.41 -31.20 5.97
N ALA A 351 -27.17 -30.86 4.69
CA ALA A 351 -28.18 -31.02 3.63
C ALA A 351 -28.66 -32.46 3.49
N ALA A 352 -27.76 -33.44 3.55
CA ALA A 352 -28.11 -34.86 3.49
C ALA A 352 -29.04 -35.29 4.65
N ASN A 353 -28.78 -34.77 5.88
CA ASN A 353 -29.66 -35.03 7.02
C ASN A 353 -31.02 -34.32 6.87
N GLU A 354 -31.05 -33.09 6.37
CA GLU A 354 -32.29 -32.32 6.08
C GLU A 354 -33.18 -33.04 5.08
N ILE A 355 -32.62 -33.72 4.06
CA ILE A 355 -33.38 -34.53 3.08
C ILE A 355 -34.17 -35.62 3.81
N GLY A 356 -33.51 -36.35 4.74
CA GLY A 356 -34.18 -37.39 5.51
C GLY A 356 -35.31 -36.82 6.38
N LEU A 357 -35.08 -35.70 7.04
CA LEU A 357 -36.07 -35.03 7.88
C LEU A 357 -37.29 -34.56 7.06
N LEU A 358 -37.06 -33.97 5.90
CA LEU A 358 -38.14 -33.46 5.01
C LEU A 358 -39.01 -34.62 4.47
N TYR A 359 -38.40 -35.73 4.09
CA TYR A 359 -39.17 -36.92 3.72
C TYR A 359 -39.99 -37.50 4.90
N TYR A 360 -39.41 -37.49 6.11
CA TYR A 360 -40.12 -37.91 7.31
C TYR A 360 -41.34 -37.02 7.61
N GLN A 361 -41.17 -35.69 7.48
CA GLN A 361 -42.24 -34.71 7.68
C GLN A 361 -43.37 -34.81 6.66
N ASP A 362 -43.04 -35.30 5.44
CA ASP A 362 -44.01 -35.55 4.36
C ASP A 362 -44.65 -36.95 4.43
N ASP A 363 -44.47 -37.69 5.54
CA ASP A 363 -44.91 -39.09 5.74
C ASP A 363 -44.35 -40.08 4.73
N LYS A 364 -43.25 -39.72 4.05
CA LYS A 364 -42.52 -40.57 3.08
C LYS A 364 -41.45 -41.39 3.79
N TYR A 365 -41.86 -42.30 4.66
CA TYR A 365 -40.96 -43.06 5.55
C TYR A 365 -39.93 -43.94 4.83
N PRO A 366 -40.28 -44.65 3.71
CA PRO A 366 -39.29 -45.43 2.97
C PRO A 366 -38.13 -44.56 2.43
N GLU A 367 -38.47 -43.38 1.86
CA GLU A 367 -37.50 -42.40 1.33
C GLU A 367 -36.66 -41.78 2.46
N ALA A 368 -37.26 -41.47 3.59
CA ALA A 368 -36.56 -40.98 4.78
C ALA A 368 -35.52 -41.97 5.28
N ILE A 369 -35.91 -43.26 5.40
CA ILE A 369 -34.98 -44.34 5.81
C ILE A 369 -33.82 -44.47 4.83
N GLN A 370 -34.08 -44.39 3.53
CA GLN A 370 -33.05 -44.45 2.50
C GLN A 370 -32.09 -43.26 2.61
N ALA A 371 -32.62 -42.06 2.81
CA ALA A 371 -31.81 -40.84 2.96
C ALA A 371 -30.91 -40.92 4.20
N TYR A 372 -31.43 -41.33 5.35
CA TYR A 372 -30.63 -41.52 6.56
C TYR A 372 -29.55 -42.60 6.42
N LYS A 373 -29.84 -43.71 5.73
CA LYS A 373 -28.82 -44.74 5.42
C LYS A 373 -27.67 -44.15 4.58
N GLN A 374 -27.98 -43.25 3.63
CA GLN A 374 -26.97 -42.57 2.84
C GLN A 374 -26.11 -41.59 3.71
N VAL A 375 -26.70 -40.89 4.69
CA VAL A 375 -25.96 -40.08 5.64
C VAL A 375 -25.00 -40.92 6.47
N ILE A 376 -25.48 -42.05 7.01
CA ILE A 376 -24.67 -42.96 7.84
C ILE A 376 -23.50 -43.52 7.04
N ALA A 377 -23.74 -43.93 5.78
CA ALA A 377 -22.72 -44.50 4.92
C ALA A 377 -21.73 -43.47 4.38
N GLY A 378 -22.23 -42.27 3.98
CA GLY A 378 -21.43 -41.21 3.35
C GLY A 378 -20.63 -40.37 4.35
N TYR A 379 -21.13 -40.23 5.59
CA TYR A 379 -20.50 -39.39 6.62
C TYR A 379 -20.32 -40.12 7.95
N PRO A 380 -19.58 -41.21 7.97
CA PRO A 380 -19.46 -42.09 9.16
C PRO A 380 -18.82 -41.33 10.32
N GLY A 381 -19.41 -41.47 11.52
CA GLY A 381 -18.91 -40.80 12.73
C GLY A 381 -19.31 -39.33 12.89
N SER A 382 -20.04 -38.74 11.93
CA SER A 382 -20.59 -37.41 12.07
C SER A 382 -21.73 -37.34 13.09
N GLU A 383 -22.03 -36.14 13.57
CA GLU A 383 -23.19 -35.88 14.44
C GLU A 383 -24.50 -36.24 13.72
N GLU A 384 -24.59 -35.87 12.45
CA GLU A 384 -25.73 -36.15 11.58
C GLU A 384 -25.95 -37.63 11.39
N ALA A 385 -24.88 -38.45 11.27
CA ALA A 385 -24.99 -39.91 11.20
C ALA A 385 -25.49 -40.53 12.51
N ARG A 386 -25.15 -39.94 13.65
CA ARG A 386 -25.67 -40.39 14.97
C ARG A 386 -27.15 -40.10 15.12
N PHE A 387 -27.63 -38.95 14.70
CA PHE A 387 -29.05 -38.60 14.70
C PHE A 387 -29.87 -39.46 13.72
N GLY A 388 -29.34 -39.76 12.53
CA GLY A 388 -30.01 -40.62 11.56
C GLY A 388 -30.08 -42.09 11.96
N ALA A 389 -29.30 -42.53 12.95
CA ALA A 389 -29.31 -43.91 13.47
C ALA A 389 -30.25 -44.10 14.67
N ALA A 390 -30.75 -43.01 15.28
CA ALA A 390 -31.69 -43.06 16.41
C ALA A 390 -33.13 -42.98 15.92
#